data_956ec93f44775dfa90e27e2ecdf72bbd
#
_entry.id   956ec93f44775dfa90e27e2ecdf72bbd
#
_cell.length_a   1.000
_cell.length_b   1.000
_cell.length_c   1.000
_cell.angle_alpha   90.00
_cell.angle_beta   90.00
_cell.angle_gamma   90.00
#
_symmetry.space_group_name_H-M   'P 1'
#
loop_
_entity.id
_entity.type
_entity.pdbx_description
1 polymer ?
#
loop_
_entity_poly.entity_id
_entity_poly.type
_entity_poly.pdbx_seq_one_letter_code
_entity_poly.pdbx_strand_id
1 'polypeptide(L)'
;MFTHIPRLLKLAGPMILSTSTITMMQIIDAIILSRHSSAAVAAMGPSSLAVILFQGFLFGTAGYAGTFVAHNHGRGDAGGVRRSAWLGIHAALISGLLGLALAWPLAKLFLLAGHEPLVARYESDYFGICMAGSLFPVMGAALAGWLSGMGRTVVVTCVTFISLAVNALLAWGLILGEWGLPRMGIGGAALATVCAQMVAAVLYVILFAKTGGLSDSRARGFRWPEFRRFLSLAMPMGLRISGELVAWTLFLVVVGRLGTVELAASSIAFRINGLAFFPALGLGQAAGILVGHARGAGKDDDIPAIGWQSLAACEIWMLLMALLFAGAPGTLMSIFAGSGPESARIVETGALILKFVAFYCIFDAANIMIGCVLSAAGDTHWLARTFLIASALFLALLWLVDQTMPGLTQEWSLATLFVFITALVWSFRFRSGAWRKVRVLREPDASG
;
A
#
# COMPACT_ATOMS: atom_id res chain seq x y z
N MET A 1 6.58 -30.50 7.78
CA MET A 1 6.10 -29.94 6.54
C MET A 1 5.68 -28.47 6.66
N PHE A 2 5.07 -28.01 7.77
CA PHE A 2 4.59 -26.63 7.98
C PHE A 2 5.36 -25.88 9.07
N THR A 3 6.68 -25.95 9.04
CA THR A 3 7.56 -25.43 10.10
C THR A 3 7.56 -23.89 10.22
N HIS A 4 7.25 -23.16 9.15
CA HIS A 4 7.29 -21.69 9.13
C HIS A 4 5.92 -21.03 9.41
N ILE A 5 4.80 -21.77 9.29
CA ILE A 5 3.45 -21.22 9.48
C ILE A 5 3.22 -20.58 10.85
N PRO A 6 3.61 -21.19 12.01
CA PRO A 6 3.39 -20.54 13.29
C PRO A 6 4.12 -19.21 13.44
N ARG A 7 5.35 -19.11 12.89
CA ARG A 7 6.13 -17.87 12.88
C ARG A 7 5.50 -16.83 11.93
N LEU A 8 5.02 -17.29 10.77
CA LEU A 8 4.30 -16.42 9.83
C LEU A 8 3.06 -15.81 10.49
N LEU A 9 2.18 -16.62 11.07
CA LEU A 9 0.93 -16.14 11.69
C LEU A 9 1.18 -15.21 12.87
N LYS A 10 2.23 -15.47 13.67
CA LYS A 10 2.63 -14.58 14.77
C LYS A 10 3.02 -13.18 14.29
N LEU A 11 3.67 -13.07 13.14
CA LEU A 11 4.03 -11.79 12.53
C LEU A 11 2.86 -11.19 11.74
N ALA A 12 2.10 -12.03 11.04
CA ALA A 12 1.00 -11.61 10.18
C ALA A 12 -0.18 -11.04 10.95
N GLY A 13 -0.57 -11.63 12.08
CA GLY A 13 -1.73 -11.18 12.86
C GLY A 13 -1.70 -9.67 13.16
N PRO A 14 -0.65 -9.15 13.80
CA PRO A 14 -0.51 -7.72 14.03
C PRO A 14 -0.44 -6.91 12.73
N MET A 15 0.20 -7.42 11.67
CA MET A 15 0.32 -6.70 10.40
C MET A 15 -1.02 -6.60 9.66
N ILE A 16 -1.84 -7.64 9.70
CA ILE A 16 -3.20 -7.61 9.16
C ILE A 16 -4.02 -6.51 9.85
N LEU A 17 -3.95 -6.44 11.18
CA LEU A 17 -4.63 -5.38 11.93
C LEU A 17 -4.10 -4.00 11.54
N SER A 18 -2.78 -3.85 11.40
CA SER A 18 -2.15 -2.59 11.02
C SER A 18 -2.55 -2.14 9.60
N THR A 19 -2.59 -3.03 8.61
CA THR A 19 -3.02 -2.69 7.25
C THR A 19 -4.49 -2.32 7.18
N SER A 20 -5.34 -2.94 7.98
CA SER A 20 -6.78 -2.65 8.04
C SER A 20 -7.09 -1.26 8.61
N THR A 21 -6.21 -0.66 9.43
CA THR A 21 -6.44 0.68 10.00
C THR A 21 -6.46 1.78 8.96
N ILE A 22 -5.78 1.61 7.82
CA ILE A 22 -5.78 2.58 6.71
C ILE A 22 -7.20 2.74 6.16
N THR A 23 -7.88 1.62 5.91
CA THR A 23 -9.26 1.63 5.43
C THR A 23 -10.22 2.19 6.50
N MET A 24 -10.02 1.82 7.77
CA MET A 24 -10.84 2.36 8.87
C MET A 24 -10.71 3.88 8.97
N MET A 25 -9.50 4.43 8.83
CA MET A 25 -9.26 5.88 8.82
C MET A 25 -10.03 6.56 7.70
N GLN A 26 -9.96 6.05 6.47
CA GLN A 26 -10.68 6.61 5.32
C GLN A 26 -12.22 6.55 5.51
N ILE A 27 -12.74 5.47 6.09
CA ILE A 27 -14.17 5.34 6.36
C ILE A 27 -14.61 6.34 7.44
N ILE A 28 -13.86 6.48 8.52
CA ILE A 28 -14.15 7.43 9.60
C ILE A 28 -14.15 8.86 9.06
N ASP A 29 -13.12 9.25 8.31
CA ASP A 29 -13.03 10.58 7.71
C ASP A 29 -14.20 10.85 6.77
N ALA A 30 -14.59 9.89 5.92
CA ALA A 30 -15.73 10.02 5.02
C ALA A 30 -17.07 10.18 5.76
N ILE A 31 -17.28 9.40 6.83
CA ILE A 31 -18.51 9.49 7.67
C ILE A 31 -18.59 10.86 8.36
N ILE A 32 -17.48 11.34 8.93
CA ILE A 32 -17.48 12.65 9.59
C ILE A 32 -17.69 13.78 8.57
N LEU A 33 -17.00 13.68 7.42
CA LEU A 33 -17.07 14.68 6.36
C LEU A 33 -18.47 14.75 5.72
N SER A 34 -19.21 13.63 5.64
CA SER A 34 -20.58 13.59 5.13
C SER A 34 -21.56 14.44 5.94
N ARG A 35 -21.26 14.66 7.24
CA ARG A 35 -22.04 15.56 8.11
C ARG A 35 -21.73 17.03 7.86
N HIS A 36 -20.63 17.34 7.18
CA HIS A 36 -20.23 18.72 6.91
C HIS A 36 -20.77 19.23 5.56
N SER A 37 -20.47 18.52 4.44
CA SER A 37 -20.84 18.95 3.10
C SER A 37 -20.73 17.83 2.08
N SER A 38 -21.71 17.70 1.18
CA SER A 38 -21.66 16.76 0.04
C SER A 38 -20.54 17.10 -0.95
N ALA A 39 -20.28 18.40 -1.19
CA ALA A 39 -19.18 18.86 -2.04
C ALA A 39 -17.81 18.43 -1.46
N ALA A 40 -17.64 18.47 -0.13
CA ALA A 40 -16.42 18.03 0.52
C ALA A 40 -16.22 16.51 0.39
N VAL A 41 -17.28 15.72 0.49
CA VAL A 41 -17.22 14.26 0.25
C VAL A 41 -16.87 13.96 -1.21
N ALA A 42 -17.46 14.71 -2.17
CA ALA A 42 -17.14 14.56 -3.59
C ALA A 42 -15.65 14.86 -3.89
N ALA A 43 -15.10 15.91 -3.27
CA ALA A 43 -13.69 16.29 -3.42
C ALA A 43 -12.70 15.31 -2.78
N MET A 44 -13.09 14.59 -1.70
CA MET A 44 -12.21 13.69 -0.96
C MET A 44 -11.73 12.52 -1.82
N GLY A 45 -12.57 11.97 -2.69
CA GLY A 45 -12.22 10.83 -3.54
C GLY A 45 -11.02 11.11 -4.47
N PRO A 46 -11.15 12.03 -5.42
CA PRO A 46 -10.07 12.37 -6.37
C PRO A 46 -8.80 12.88 -5.68
N SER A 47 -8.94 13.75 -4.66
CA SER A 47 -7.79 14.32 -3.96
C SER A 47 -7.02 13.27 -3.15
N SER A 48 -7.69 12.36 -2.46
CA SER A 48 -7.04 11.28 -1.72
C SER A 48 -6.35 10.29 -2.65
N LEU A 49 -6.94 9.95 -3.79
CA LEU A 49 -6.28 9.11 -4.81
C LEU A 49 -5.00 9.76 -5.33
N ALA A 50 -5.02 11.06 -5.62
CA ALA A 50 -3.82 11.78 -6.04
C ALA A 50 -2.75 11.80 -4.94
N VAL A 51 -3.12 12.03 -3.67
CA VAL A 51 -2.20 11.93 -2.53
C VAL A 51 -1.57 10.54 -2.44
N ILE A 52 -2.38 9.48 -2.49
CA ILE A 52 -1.89 8.09 -2.42
C ILE A 52 -0.94 7.78 -3.59
N LEU A 53 -1.23 8.29 -4.78
CA LEU A 53 -0.40 8.08 -5.97
C LEU A 53 1.02 8.64 -5.76
N PHE A 54 1.15 9.88 -5.30
CA PHE A 54 2.44 10.51 -5.05
C PHE A 54 3.13 9.94 -3.81
N GLN A 55 2.40 9.83 -2.71
CA GLN A 55 2.94 9.30 -1.46
C GLN A 55 3.26 7.80 -1.56
N GLY A 56 2.56 7.03 -2.38
CA GLY A 56 2.81 5.60 -2.60
C GLY A 56 4.23 5.32 -3.09
N PHE A 57 4.73 6.14 -4.01
CA PHE A 57 6.13 6.07 -4.46
C PHE A 57 7.12 6.35 -3.32
N LEU A 58 6.89 7.42 -2.57
CA LEU A 58 7.76 7.85 -1.48
C LEU A 58 7.73 6.85 -0.31
N PHE A 59 6.54 6.40 0.03
CA PHE A 59 6.26 5.41 1.08
C PHE A 59 6.90 4.05 0.75
N GLY A 60 6.70 3.55 -0.47
CA GLY A 60 7.30 2.29 -0.93
C GLY A 60 8.82 2.34 -0.96
N THR A 61 9.38 3.49 -1.36
CA THR A 61 10.83 3.71 -1.38
C THR A 61 11.41 3.73 0.04
N ALA A 62 10.89 4.57 0.95
CA ALA A 62 11.42 4.68 2.29
C ALA A 62 11.16 3.42 3.14
N GLY A 63 9.97 2.82 3.00
CA GLY A 63 9.57 1.60 3.72
C GLY A 63 10.41 0.38 3.36
N TYR A 64 11.03 0.37 2.17
CA TYR A 64 11.94 -0.72 1.75
C TYR A 64 13.19 -0.84 2.67
N ALA A 65 13.47 0.17 3.49
CA ALA A 65 14.47 0.08 4.56
C ALA A 65 14.24 -1.11 5.49
N GLY A 66 12.97 -1.51 5.69
CA GLY A 66 12.60 -2.70 6.44
C GLY A 66 13.22 -4.00 5.91
N THR A 67 13.38 -4.13 4.60
CA THR A 67 14.06 -5.28 3.97
C THR A 67 15.54 -5.31 4.34
N PHE A 68 16.23 -4.17 4.27
CA PHE A 68 17.63 -4.07 4.69
C PHE A 68 17.79 -4.36 6.18
N VAL A 69 16.85 -3.88 7.01
CA VAL A 69 16.81 -4.17 8.44
C VAL A 69 16.62 -5.67 8.68
N ALA A 70 15.67 -6.32 8.00
CA ALA A 70 15.42 -7.75 8.15
C ALA A 70 16.65 -8.59 7.79
N HIS A 71 17.37 -8.24 6.72
CA HIS A 71 18.61 -8.91 6.34
C HIS A 71 19.71 -8.73 7.39
N ASN A 72 19.94 -7.49 7.89
CA ASN A 72 20.95 -7.24 8.92
C ASN A 72 20.56 -7.88 10.26
N HIS A 73 19.28 -7.91 10.61
CA HIS A 73 18.76 -8.59 11.78
C HIS A 73 19.03 -10.11 11.70
N GLY A 74 18.78 -10.71 10.52
CA GLY A 74 19.08 -12.12 10.26
C GLY A 74 20.57 -12.46 10.39
N ARG A 75 21.47 -11.53 10.05
CA ARG A 75 22.93 -11.63 10.28
C ARG A 75 23.35 -11.48 11.73
N GLY A 76 22.49 -10.96 12.61
CA GLY A 76 22.86 -10.54 13.97
C GLY A 76 23.65 -9.23 14.02
N ASP A 77 23.67 -8.44 12.94
CA ASP A 77 24.37 -7.15 12.84
C ASP A 77 23.48 -6.01 13.34
N ALA A 78 23.61 -5.69 14.62
CA ALA A 78 22.87 -4.60 15.25
C ALA A 78 23.29 -3.20 14.71
N GLY A 79 24.55 -3.04 14.31
CA GLY A 79 25.03 -1.81 13.66
C GLY A 79 24.40 -1.61 12.29
N GLY A 80 24.38 -2.68 11.47
CA GLY A 80 23.72 -2.70 10.17
C GLY A 80 22.21 -2.45 10.25
N VAL A 81 21.54 -2.96 11.29
CA VAL A 81 20.11 -2.69 11.56
C VAL A 81 19.88 -1.17 11.76
N ARG A 82 20.68 -0.51 12.62
CA ARG A 82 20.55 0.95 12.84
C ARG A 82 20.90 1.75 11.58
N ARG A 83 21.95 1.35 10.86
CA ARG A 83 22.34 2.00 9.59
C ARG A 83 21.24 1.90 8.54
N SER A 84 20.60 0.73 8.41
CA SER A 84 19.47 0.53 7.49
C SER A 84 18.27 1.40 7.83
N ALA A 85 17.97 1.58 9.12
CA ALA A 85 16.93 2.53 9.55
C ALA A 85 17.27 3.97 9.14
N TRP A 86 18.54 4.39 9.29
CA TRP A 86 18.98 5.72 8.86
C TRP A 86 18.90 5.94 7.35
N LEU A 87 19.10 4.91 6.51
CA LEU A 87 18.87 5.02 5.08
C LEU A 87 17.40 5.37 4.79
N GLY A 88 16.45 4.72 5.48
CA GLY A 88 15.03 5.04 5.38
C GLY A 88 14.70 6.45 5.90
N ILE A 89 15.31 6.89 7.02
CA ILE A 89 15.15 8.22 7.56
C ILE A 89 15.66 9.29 6.58
N HIS A 90 16.84 9.10 5.99
CA HIS A 90 17.36 10.02 4.97
C HIS A 90 16.43 10.10 3.75
N ALA A 91 15.91 8.96 3.28
CA ALA A 91 14.94 8.95 2.20
C ALA A 91 13.65 9.70 2.59
N ALA A 92 13.17 9.54 3.82
CA ALA A 92 11.99 10.24 4.31
C ALA A 92 12.20 11.75 4.40
N LEU A 93 13.37 12.20 4.86
CA LEU A 93 13.71 13.64 4.89
C LEU A 93 13.73 14.26 3.51
N ILE A 94 14.39 13.59 2.55
CA ILE A 94 14.42 14.04 1.14
C ILE A 94 13.01 14.05 0.55
N SER A 95 12.22 12.99 0.79
CA SER A 95 10.84 12.89 0.33
C SER A 95 9.93 13.95 0.95
N GLY A 96 10.11 14.27 2.22
CA GLY A 96 9.38 15.33 2.91
C GLY A 96 9.66 16.71 2.32
N LEU A 97 10.93 17.02 2.03
CA LEU A 97 11.32 18.26 1.36
C LEU A 97 10.73 18.34 -0.06
N LEU A 98 10.77 17.24 -0.81
CA LEU A 98 10.18 17.15 -2.14
C LEU A 98 8.66 17.32 -2.09
N GLY A 99 7.98 16.65 -1.16
CA GLY A 99 6.55 16.77 -0.95
C GLY A 99 6.12 18.20 -0.60
N LEU A 100 6.87 18.86 0.29
CA LEU A 100 6.62 20.25 0.64
C LEU A 100 6.82 21.21 -0.56
N ALA A 101 7.88 21.02 -1.34
CA ALA A 101 8.17 21.83 -2.52
C ALA A 101 7.10 21.67 -3.62
N LEU A 102 6.57 20.45 -3.81
CA LEU A 102 5.60 20.13 -4.84
C LEU A 102 4.15 20.29 -4.39
N ALA A 103 3.87 20.43 -3.09
CA ALA A 103 2.53 20.47 -2.53
C ALA A 103 1.62 21.48 -3.25
N TRP A 104 1.96 22.74 -3.23
CA TRP A 104 1.13 23.80 -3.79
C TRP A 104 1.20 23.95 -5.33
N PRO A 105 2.36 23.74 -5.98
CA PRO A 105 2.39 23.68 -7.44
C PRO A 105 1.46 22.60 -8.03
N LEU A 106 1.50 21.38 -7.47
CA LEU A 106 0.64 20.29 -7.95
C LEU A 106 -0.81 20.46 -7.52
N ALA A 107 -1.09 21.02 -6.34
CA ALA A 107 -2.44 21.30 -5.88
C ALA A 107 -3.21 22.21 -6.84
N LYS A 108 -2.51 23.18 -7.49
CA LYS A 108 -3.13 24.06 -8.49
C LYS A 108 -3.65 23.33 -9.72
N LEU A 109 -3.18 22.14 -10.02
CA LEU A 109 -3.66 21.34 -11.15
C LEU A 109 -5.14 20.96 -11.00
N PHE A 110 -5.64 20.81 -9.77
CA PHE A 110 -7.06 20.58 -9.54
C PHE A 110 -7.95 21.74 -9.98
N LEU A 111 -7.45 22.98 -9.89
CA LEU A 111 -8.17 24.16 -10.34
C LEU A 111 -8.32 24.21 -11.88
N LEU A 112 -7.52 23.41 -12.61
CA LEU A 112 -7.55 23.29 -14.06
C LEU A 112 -8.31 22.03 -14.53
N ALA A 113 -8.75 21.17 -13.60
CA ALA A 113 -9.39 19.89 -13.92
C ALA A 113 -10.82 20.00 -14.46
N GLY A 114 -11.42 21.20 -14.45
CA GLY A 114 -12.78 21.42 -14.96
C GLY A 114 -13.90 20.97 -14.02
N HIS A 115 -13.58 20.65 -12.76
CA HIS A 115 -14.57 20.37 -11.73
C HIS A 115 -15.30 21.64 -11.28
N GLU A 116 -16.43 21.49 -10.60
CA GLU A 116 -17.13 22.63 -9.97
C GLU A 116 -16.13 23.43 -9.11
N PRO A 117 -16.12 24.78 -9.19
CA PRO A 117 -15.10 25.61 -8.54
C PRO A 117 -14.90 25.37 -7.05
N LEU A 118 -15.99 25.05 -6.33
CA LEU A 118 -15.91 24.71 -4.90
C LEU A 118 -15.24 23.36 -4.67
N VAL A 119 -15.58 22.36 -5.48
CA VAL A 119 -14.99 21.00 -5.41
C VAL A 119 -13.49 21.06 -5.74
N ALA A 120 -13.13 21.74 -6.84
CA ALA A 120 -11.73 21.92 -7.26
C ALA A 120 -10.88 22.61 -6.18
N ARG A 121 -11.44 23.60 -5.48
CA ARG A 121 -10.77 24.25 -4.36
C ARG A 121 -10.58 23.30 -3.18
N TYR A 122 -11.59 22.52 -2.83
CA TYR A 122 -11.50 21.52 -1.78
C TYR A 122 -10.47 20.42 -2.10
N GLU A 123 -10.41 19.97 -3.34
CA GLU A 123 -9.39 19.01 -3.81
C GLU A 123 -7.97 19.58 -3.68
N SER A 124 -7.78 20.84 -4.11
CA SER A 124 -6.52 21.57 -4.01
C SER A 124 -6.06 21.71 -2.55
N ASP A 125 -6.95 22.10 -1.66
CA ASP A 125 -6.65 22.31 -0.24
C ASP A 125 -6.27 20.98 0.44
N TYR A 126 -7.06 19.93 0.23
CA TYR A 126 -6.79 18.60 0.79
C TYR A 126 -5.45 18.05 0.31
N PHE A 127 -5.23 18.06 -1.00
CA PHE A 127 -3.99 17.58 -1.60
C PHE A 127 -2.79 18.38 -1.11
N GLY A 128 -2.87 19.70 -1.12
CA GLY A 128 -1.79 20.58 -0.70
C GLY A 128 -1.36 20.33 0.76
N ILE A 129 -2.32 20.23 1.69
CA ILE A 129 -2.05 19.94 3.10
C ILE A 129 -1.42 18.56 3.28
N CYS A 130 -1.98 17.53 2.67
CA CYS A 130 -1.47 16.17 2.78
C CYS A 130 -0.06 16.04 2.18
N MET A 131 0.21 16.68 1.03
CA MET A 131 1.53 16.66 0.40
C MET A 131 2.56 17.46 1.20
N ALA A 132 2.20 18.62 1.75
CA ALA A 132 3.07 19.38 2.62
C ALA A 132 3.47 18.58 3.88
N GLY A 133 2.54 17.75 4.40
CA GLY A 133 2.77 16.86 5.53
C GLY A 133 3.44 15.52 5.19
N SER A 134 3.84 15.25 3.94
CA SER A 134 4.32 13.93 3.49
C SER A 134 5.57 13.42 4.21
N LEU A 135 6.35 14.29 4.85
CA LEU A 135 7.44 13.88 5.73
C LEU A 135 7.01 12.83 6.77
N PHE A 136 5.86 13.06 7.41
CA PHE A 136 5.43 12.25 8.55
C PHE A 136 5.02 10.82 8.15
N PRO A 137 4.14 10.58 7.15
CA PRO A 137 3.82 9.22 6.72
C PRO A 137 5.03 8.48 6.15
N VAL A 138 5.94 9.16 5.43
CA VAL A 138 7.14 8.53 4.86
C VAL A 138 8.15 8.18 5.96
N MET A 139 8.33 9.04 6.96
CA MET A 139 9.12 8.74 8.16
C MET A 139 8.52 7.58 8.94
N GLY A 140 7.19 7.58 9.09
CA GLY A 140 6.44 6.47 9.69
C GLY A 140 6.70 5.15 8.96
N ALA A 141 6.66 5.14 7.62
CA ALA A 141 6.95 3.95 6.81
C ALA A 141 8.37 3.41 7.02
N ALA A 142 9.37 4.29 7.02
CA ALA A 142 10.76 3.91 7.24
C ALA A 142 10.98 3.26 8.61
N LEU A 143 10.44 3.87 9.68
CA LEU A 143 10.62 3.40 11.06
C LEU A 143 9.68 2.24 11.44
N ALA A 144 8.47 2.18 10.88
CA ALA A 144 7.63 0.98 10.95
C ALA A 144 8.32 -0.19 10.26
N GLY A 145 8.96 0.04 9.09
CA GLY A 145 9.80 -0.93 8.40
C GLY A 145 10.96 -1.42 9.27
N TRP A 146 11.63 -0.50 10.00
CA TRP A 146 12.67 -0.87 10.96
C TRP A 146 12.16 -1.81 12.06
N LEU A 147 11.03 -1.51 12.71
CA LEU A 147 10.44 -2.38 13.74
C LEU A 147 9.97 -3.71 13.15
N SER A 148 9.25 -3.68 12.02
CA SER A 148 8.76 -4.87 11.33
C SER A 148 9.91 -5.77 10.87
N GLY A 149 10.98 -5.19 10.30
CA GLY A 149 12.17 -5.91 9.88
C GLY A 149 12.87 -6.65 11.02
N MET A 150 12.74 -6.16 12.27
CA MET A 150 13.17 -6.88 13.47
C MET A 150 12.13 -7.88 14.02
N GLY A 151 10.99 -8.05 13.37
CA GLY A 151 9.89 -8.89 13.84
C GLY A 151 9.04 -8.27 14.97
N ARG A 152 9.19 -6.98 15.28
CA ARG A 152 8.43 -6.27 16.33
C ARG A 152 7.11 -5.71 15.79
N THR A 153 6.32 -6.54 15.11
CA THR A 153 5.09 -6.14 14.40
C THR A 153 3.98 -5.65 15.34
N VAL A 154 3.90 -6.20 16.56
CA VAL A 154 2.91 -5.76 17.57
C VAL A 154 3.08 -4.28 17.91
N VAL A 155 4.33 -3.81 18.05
CA VAL A 155 4.61 -2.40 18.37
C VAL A 155 4.14 -1.49 17.22
N VAL A 156 4.34 -1.91 15.98
CA VAL A 156 3.84 -1.19 14.80
C VAL A 156 2.32 -1.08 14.86
N THR A 157 1.64 -2.17 15.14
CA THR A 157 0.18 -2.21 15.26
C THR A 157 -0.32 -1.27 16.38
N CYS A 158 0.32 -1.28 17.55
CA CYS A 158 -0.06 -0.36 18.64
C CYS A 158 0.07 1.12 18.21
N VAL A 159 1.18 1.49 17.57
CA VAL A 159 1.38 2.88 17.09
C VAL A 159 0.34 3.24 16.03
N THR A 160 0.01 2.31 15.14
CA THR A 160 -1.00 2.55 14.08
C THR A 160 -2.40 2.75 14.67
N PHE A 161 -2.78 1.99 15.70
CA PHE A 161 -4.05 2.21 16.40
C PHE A 161 -4.09 3.53 17.17
N ILE A 162 -2.98 3.95 17.79
CA ILE A 162 -2.88 5.29 18.41
C ILE A 162 -3.09 6.36 17.35
N SER A 163 -2.43 6.23 16.20
CA SER A 163 -2.60 7.16 15.08
C SER A 163 -4.04 7.22 14.58
N LEU A 164 -4.72 6.06 14.44
CA LEU A 164 -6.13 5.99 14.07
C LEU A 164 -7.03 6.72 15.07
N ALA A 165 -6.81 6.51 16.38
CA ALA A 165 -7.58 7.18 17.42
C ALA A 165 -7.37 8.70 17.39
N VAL A 166 -6.12 9.15 17.23
CA VAL A 166 -5.79 10.58 17.09
C VAL A 166 -6.43 11.18 15.86
N ASN A 167 -6.38 10.47 14.71
CA ASN A 167 -7.06 10.93 13.49
C ASN A 167 -8.57 11.10 13.73
N ALA A 168 -9.25 10.08 14.27
CA ALA A 168 -10.69 10.13 14.50
C ALA A 168 -11.11 11.30 15.42
N LEU A 169 -10.35 11.52 16.50
CA LEU A 169 -10.60 12.64 17.42
C LEU A 169 -10.37 13.99 16.74
N LEU A 170 -9.22 14.17 16.05
CA LEU A 170 -8.92 15.42 15.38
C LEU A 170 -9.84 15.68 14.18
N ALA A 171 -10.22 14.65 13.43
CA ALA A 171 -11.17 14.76 12.33
C ALA A 171 -12.52 15.25 12.84
N TRP A 172 -13.03 14.67 13.95
CA TRP A 172 -14.28 15.13 14.54
C TRP A 172 -14.21 16.59 14.95
N GLY A 173 -13.16 17.00 15.67
CA GLY A 173 -13.01 18.39 16.12
C GLY A 173 -12.80 19.40 14.98
N LEU A 174 -11.90 19.10 14.03
CA LEU A 174 -11.52 20.04 12.96
C LEU A 174 -12.50 20.08 11.79
N ILE A 175 -13.18 18.98 11.46
CA ILE A 175 -14.18 18.98 10.38
C ILE A 175 -15.44 19.71 10.84
N LEU A 176 -15.92 19.42 12.05
CA LEU A 176 -17.19 19.92 12.58
C LEU A 176 -17.06 21.23 13.36
N GLY A 177 -15.87 21.57 13.84
CA GLY A 177 -15.63 22.75 14.69
C GLY A 177 -16.04 22.54 16.16
N GLU A 178 -15.90 21.30 16.65
CA GLU A 178 -16.21 20.96 18.03
C GLU A 178 -15.01 21.24 18.97
N TRP A 179 -15.29 21.26 20.27
CA TRP A 179 -14.28 21.48 21.34
C TRP A 179 -13.49 22.80 21.23
N GLY A 180 -14.09 23.82 20.60
CA GLY A 180 -13.44 25.11 20.39
C GLY A 180 -12.41 25.15 19.26
N LEU A 181 -12.32 24.08 18.46
CA LEU A 181 -11.48 24.05 17.28
C LEU A 181 -12.18 24.74 16.09
N PRO A 182 -11.42 25.34 15.15
CA PRO A 182 -12.02 25.98 13.97
C PRO A 182 -12.66 24.93 13.06
N ARG A 183 -13.83 25.29 12.49
CA ARG A 183 -14.52 24.45 11.52
C ARG A 183 -13.85 24.54 10.15
N MET A 184 -13.00 23.56 9.83
CA MET A 184 -12.17 23.57 8.63
C MET A 184 -12.69 22.66 7.50
N GLY A 185 -13.75 21.87 7.73
CA GLY A 185 -14.30 20.96 6.72
C GLY A 185 -13.24 19.98 6.17
N ILE A 186 -13.08 19.95 4.83
CA ILE A 186 -12.11 19.04 4.17
C ILE A 186 -10.65 19.35 4.53
N GLY A 187 -10.29 20.62 4.74
CA GLY A 187 -8.97 21.00 5.25
C GLY A 187 -8.71 20.45 6.64
N GLY A 188 -9.75 20.38 7.48
CA GLY A 188 -9.72 19.73 8.79
C GLY A 188 -9.46 18.24 8.70
N ALA A 189 -10.05 17.53 7.74
CA ALA A 189 -9.77 16.11 7.47
C ALA A 189 -8.31 15.89 7.08
N ALA A 190 -7.78 16.71 6.15
CA ALA A 190 -6.39 16.64 5.73
C ALA A 190 -5.43 16.90 6.90
N LEU A 191 -5.69 17.94 7.70
CA LEU A 191 -4.87 18.28 8.85
C LEU A 191 -4.92 17.21 9.94
N ALA A 192 -6.09 16.63 10.22
CA ALA A 192 -6.25 15.52 11.16
C ALA A 192 -5.39 14.31 10.75
N THR A 193 -5.40 13.97 9.45
CA THR A 193 -4.59 12.89 8.89
C THR A 193 -3.09 13.19 9.05
N VAL A 194 -2.64 14.40 8.70
CA VAL A 194 -1.23 14.80 8.84
C VAL A 194 -0.79 14.79 10.32
N CYS A 195 -1.60 15.31 11.23
CA CYS A 195 -1.30 15.31 12.67
C CYS A 195 -1.25 13.89 13.24
N ALA A 196 -2.15 12.99 12.83
CA ALA A 196 -2.13 11.59 13.24
C ALA A 196 -0.85 10.88 12.76
N GLN A 197 -0.43 11.12 11.51
CA GLN A 197 0.83 10.60 10.97
C GLN A 197 2.05 11.21 11.67
N MET A 198 1.99 12.48 12.04
CA MET A 198 3.04 13.12 12.84
C MET A 198 3.18 12.46 14.22
N VAL A 199 2.08 12.18 14.91
CA VAL A 199 2.10 11.46 16.20
C VAL A 199 2.72 10.07 16.02
N ALA A 200 2.33 9.32 14.99
CA ALA A 200 2.95 8.02 14.70
C ALA A 200 4.45 8.15 14.44
N ALA A 201 4.88 9.10 13.60
CA ALA A 201 6.29 9.33 13.30
C ALA A 201 7.08 9.69 14.56
N VAL A 202 6.55 10.57 15.41
CA VAL A 202 7.18 10.96 16.69
C VAL A 202 7.32 9.77 17.63
N LEU A 203 6.28 8.94 17.78
CA LEU A 203 6.34 7.72 18.57
C LEU A 203 7.42 6.76 18.06
N TYR A 204 7.51 6.55 16.77
CA TYR A 204 8.56 5.72 16.17
C TYR A 204 9.96 6.31 16.39
N VAL A 205 10.13 7.63 16.27
CA VAL A 205 11.42 8.30 16.55
C VAL A 205 11.81 8.15 18.02
N ILE A 206 10.87 8.28 18.96
CA ILE A 206 11.11 8.04 20.39
C ILE A 206 11.55 6.59 20.63
N LEU A 207 10.88 5.62 20.01
CA LEU A 207 11.26 4.21 20.12
C LEU A 207 12.66 3.95 19.55
N PHE A 208 12.98 4.57 18.42
CA PHE A 208 14.30 4.47 17.79
C PHE A 208 15.39 5.10 18.68
N ALA A 209 15.10 6.25 19.28
CA ALA A 209 16.01 6.92 20.23
C ALA A 209 16.32 6.05 21.46
N LYS A 210 15.27 5.41 22.03
CA LYS A 210 15.43 4.51 23.19
C LYS A 210 16.31 3.29 22.91
N THR A 211 16.45 2.87 21.65
CA THR A 211 17.36 1.79 21.25
C THR A 211 18.79 2.24 20.96
N GLY A 212 19.10 3.51 21.23
CA GLY A 212 20.39 4.11 20.91
C GLY A 212 20.58 4.45 19.42
N GLY A 213 19.50 4.40 18.64
CA GLY A 213 19.55 4.65 17.19
C GLY A 213 19.97 6.07 16.83
N LEU A 214 19.60 7.08 17.64
CA LEU A 214 19.98 8.48 17.42
C LEU A 214 21.40 8.80 17.90
N SER A 215 21.90 8.10 18.90
CA SER A 215 23.25 8.33 19.46
C SER A 215 24.37 7.65 18.69
N ASP A 216 24.05 6.70 17.81
CA ASP A 216 25.03 6.01 16.96
C ASP A 216 25.49 6.91 15.81
N SER A 217 26.58 7.67 16.05
CA SER A 217 27.14 8.60 15.07
C SER A 217 27.62 7.92 13.78
N ARG A 218 28.08 6.66 13.87
CA ARG A 218 28.53 5.89 12.69
C ARG A 218 27.35 5.44 11.83
N ALA A 219 26.23 5.09 12.43
CA ALA A 219 25.02 4.72 11.73
C ALA A 219 24.30 5.93 11.10
N ARG A 220 24.34 7.11 11.79
CA ARG A 220 23.69 8.33 11.34
C ARG A 220 24.35 8.99 10.13
N GLY A 221 25.65 8.79 9.96
CA GLY A 221 26.41 9.45 8.90
C GLY A 221 25.87 9.14 7.51
N PHE A 222 25.57 10.20 6.74
CA PHE A 222 25.13 10.05 5.35
C PHE A 222 26.30 9.58 4.48
N ARG A 223 26.12 8.46 3.77
CA ARG A 223 27.11 7.91 2.86
C ARG A 223 26.47 7.68 1.50
N TRP A 224 26.80 8.51 0.54
CA TRP A 224 26.23 8.47 -0.80
C TRP A 224 26.30 7.10 -1.48
N PRO A 225 27.39 6.31 -1.44
CA PRO A 225 27.42 4.99 -2.07
C PRO A 225 26.41 3.99 -1.48
N GLU A 226 26.21 4.03 -0.17
CA GLU A 226 25.23 3.17 0.51
C GLU A 226 23.81 3.63 0.23
N PHE A 227 23.57 4.94 0.26
CA PHE A 227 22.26 5.53 -0.03
C PHE A 227 21.87 5.31 -1.50
N ARG A 228 22.80 5.48 -2.45
CA ARG A 228 22.57 5.18 -3.86
C ARG A 228 22.19 3.71 -4.07
N ARG A 229 22.87 2.78 -3.38
CA ARG A 229 22.52 1.36 -3.42
C ARG A 229 21.14 1.09 -2.85
N PHE A 230 20.82 1.70 -1.72
CA PHE A 230 19.49 1.63 -1.14
C PHE A 230 18.45 2.11 -2.13
N LEU A 231 18.62 3.31 -2.70
CA LEU A 231 17.69 3.86 -3.68
C LEU A 231 17.55 2.96 -4.92
N SER A 232 18.64 2.35 -5.41
CA SER A 232 18.56 1.47 -6.57
C SER A 232 17.63 0.28 -6.36
N LEU A 233 17.51 -0.25 -5.14
CA LEU A 233 16.60 -1.35 -4.82
C LEU A 233 15.22 -0.86 -4.34
N ALA A 234 15.16 0.30 -3.70
CA ALA A 234 13.96 0.85 -3.08
C ALA A 234 13.05 1.58 -4.09
N MET A 235 13.63 2.40 -5.00
CA MET A 235 12.85 3.14 -6.00
C MET A 235 12.03 2.23 -6.94
N PRO A 236 12.54 1.09 -7.43
CA PRO A 236 11.72 0.16 -8.20
C PRO A 236 10.47 -0.31 -7.44
N MET A 237 10.56 -0.51 -6.12
CA MET A 237 9.40 -0.88 -5.30
C MET A 237 8.40 0.26 -5.17
N GLY A 238 8.86 1.48 -4.92
CA GLY A 238 7.99 2.65 -4.93
C GLY A 238 7.28 2.82 -6.28
N LEU A 239 8.03 2.67 -7.39
CA LEU A 239 7.47 2.76 -8.74
C LEU A 239 6.45 1.65 -9.02
N ARG A 240 6.68 0.42 -8.54
CA ARG A 240 5.71 -0.67 -8.65
C ARG A 240 4.40 -0.33 -7.92
N ILE A 241 4.47 0.15 -6.68
CA ILE A 241 3.28 0.49 -5.88
C ILE A 241 2.47 1.61 -6.55
N SER A 242 3.13 2.69 -6.97
CA SER A 242 2.44 3.77 -7.67
C SER A 242 1.90 3.33 -9.03
N GLY A 243 2.67 2.51 -9.77
CA GLY A 243 2.23 1.95 -11.05
C GLY A 243 0.99 1.07 -10.91
N GLU A 244 0.88 0.30 -9.82
CA GLU A 244 -0.29 -0.51 -9.50
C GLU A 244 -1.54 0.38 -9.27
N LEU A 245 -1.38 1.45 -8.50
CA LEU A 245 -2.46 2.41 -8.27
C LEU A 245 -2.89 3.11 -9.57
N VAL A 246 -1.93 3.51 -10.41
CA VAL A 246 -2.22 4.10 -11.73
C VAL A 246 -2.99 3.14 -12.61
N ALA A 247 -2.54 1.88 -12.72
CA ALA A 247 -3.17 0.88 -13.58
C ALA A 247 -4.64 0.66 -13.19
N TRP A 248 -4.92 0.48 -11.89
CA TRP A 248 -6.30 0.30 -11.42
C TRP A 248 -7.14 1.56 -11.50
N THR A 249 -6.56 2.74 -11.32
CA THR A 249 -7.27 4.02 -11.50
C THR A 249 -7.67 4.22 -12.96
N LEU A 250 -6.75 3.98 -13.90
CA LEU A 250 -7.04 4.09 -15.33
C LEU A 250 -8.05 3.02 -15.79
N PHE A 251 -8.02 1.82 -15.22
CA PHE A 251 -9.05 0.81 -15.43
C PHE A 251 -10.43 1.34 -15.05
N LEU A 252 -10.58 1.94 -13.86
CA LEU A 252 -11.86 2.52 -13.44
C LEU A 252 -12.30 3.71 -14.32
N VAL A 253 -11.36 4.49 -14.84
CA VAL A 253 -11.68 5.58 -15.79
C VAL A 253 -12.24 5.01 -17.09
N VAL A 254 -11.70 3.92 -17.60
CA VAL A 254 -12.23 3.25 -18.80
C VAL A 254 -13.60 2.63 -18.52
N VAL A 255 -13.75 1.87 -17.43
CA VAL A 255 -15.07 1.35 -17.01
C VAL A 255 -16.12 2.44 -16.88
N GLY A 256 -15.71 3.64 -16.41
CA GLY A 256 -16.59 4.80 -16.28
C GLY A 256 -17.18 5.31 -17.61
N ARG A 257 -16.57 4.98 -18.75
CA ARG A 257 -17.12 5.31 -20.08
C ARG A 257 -18.31 4.44 -20.46
N LEU A 258 -18.44 3.26 -19.87
CA LEU A 258 -19.58 2.36 -20.08
C LEU A 258 -20.86 2.92 -19.44
N GLY A 259 -20.73 3.61 -18.31
CA GLY A 259 -21.84 4.22 -17.60
C GLY A 259 -21.61 4.45 -16.12
N THR A 260 -22.52 5.20 -15.52
CA THR A 260 -22.47 5.52 -14.06
C THR A 260 -22.73 4.30 -13.19
N VAL A 261 -23.60 3.38 -13.64
CA VAL A 261 -23.93 2.14 -12.94
C VAL A 261 -22.72 1.20 -12.90
N GLU A 262 -22.04 1.01 -14.04
CA GLU A 262 -20.85 0.17 -14.20
C GLU A 262 -19.71 0.68 -13.35
N LEU A 263 -19.47 2.00 -13.35
CA LEU A 263 -18.45 2.63 -12.51
C LEU A 263 -18.78 2.49 -11.02
N ALA A 264 -20.02 2.75 -10.62
CA ALA A 264 -20.44 2.62 -9.22
C ALA A 264 -20.31 1.17 -8.75
N ALA A 265 -20.78 0.21 -9.54
CA ALA A 265 -20.69 -1.23 -9.25
C ALA A 265 -19.23 -1.69 -9.12
N SER A 266 -18.35 -1.26 -10.04
CA SER A 266 -16.91 -1.58 -10.00
C SER A 266 -16.22 -0.97 -8.78
N SER A 267 -16.54 0.28 -8.45
CA SER A 267 -15.99 0.97 -7.27
C SER A 267 -16.39 0.27 -5.96
N ILE A 268 -17.64 -0.18 -5.84
CA ILE A 268 -18.13 -0.96 -4.70
C ILE A 268 -17.43 -2.32 -4.64
N ALA A 269 -17.29 -3.01 -5.78
CA ALA A 269 -16.60 -4.29 -5.86
C ALA A 269 -15.13 -4.19 -5.40
N PHE A 270 -14.40 -3.12 -5.76
CA PHE A 270 -13.04 -2.86 -5.23
C PHE A 270 -13.02 -2.63 -3.72
N ARG A 271 -14.02 -1.94 -3.16
CA ARG A 271 -14.13 -1.78 -1.69
C ARG A 271 -14.33 -3.12 -1.00
N ILE A 272 -15.19 -3.97 -1.55
CA ILE A 272 -15.45 -5.32 -1.03
C ILE A 272 -14.19 -6.20 -1.18
N ASN A 273 -13.48 -6.11 -2.30
CA ASN A 273 -12.20 -6.79 -2.51
C ASN A 273 -11.14 -6.41 -1.47
N GLY A 274 -11.19 -5.20 -0.93
CA GLY A 274 -10.32 -4.78 0.16
C GLY A 274 -10.35 -5.72 1.38
N LEU A 275 -11.49 -6.39 1.64
CA LEU A 275 -11.61 -7.39 2.70
C LEU A 275 -10.71 -8.61 2.46
N ALA A 276 -10.51 -9.01 1.21
CA ALA A 276 -9.60 -10.09 0.85
C ALA A 276 -8.13 -9.58 0.79
N PHE A 277 -7.92 -8.43 0.19
CA PHE A 277 -6.61 -7.89 -0.15
C PHE A 277 -5.77 -7.49 1.08
N PHE A 278 -6.34 -6.73 2.04
CA PHE A 278 -5.55 -6.21 3.17
C PHE A 278 -5.01 -7.30 4.11
N PRO A 279 -5.77 -8.35 4.47
CA PRO A 279 -5.21 -9.47 5.23
C PRO A 279 -4.13 -10.24 4.43
N ALA A 280 -4.33 -10.46 3.14
CA ALA A 280 -3.33 -11.08 2.28
C ALA A 280 -2.05 -10.25 2.20
N LEU A 281 -2.16 -8.93 2.11
CA LEU A 281 -1.01 -8.02 2.14
C LEU A 281 -0.25 -8.11 3.47
N GLY A 282 -0.96 -8.18 4.60
CA GLY A 282 -0.36 -8.38 5.93
C GLY A 282 0.42 -9.72 6.03
N LEU A 283 -0.15 -10.80 5.48
CA LEU A 283 0.54 -12.09 5.33
C LEU A 283 1.79 -11.97 4.45
N GLY A 284 1.69 -11.29 3.30
CA GLY A 284 2.80 -11.07 2.37
C GLY A 284 3.97 -10.31 3.01
N GLN A 285 3.66 -9.26 3.77
CA GLN A 285 4.67 -8.49 4.51
C GLN A 285 5.36 -9.37 5.58
N ALA A 286 4.62 -10.19 6.31
CA ALA A 286 5.18 -11.13 7.27
C ALA A 286 6.09 -12.18 6.62
N ALA A 287 5.69 -12.71 5.46
CA ALA A 287 6.53 -13.61 4.66
C ALA A 287 7.83 -12.92 4.22
N GLY A 288 7.74 -11.65 3.79
CA GLY A 288 8.92 -10.84 3.44
C GLY A 288 9.91 -10.68 4.61
N ILE A 289 9.42 -10.48 5.84
CA ILE A 289 10.27 -10.42 7.04
C ILE A 289 11.00 -11.75 7.25
N LEU A 290 10.30 -12.89 7.17
CA LEU A 290 10.90 -14.21 7.32
C LEU A 290 11.95 -14.50 6.25
N VAL A 291 11.68 -14.13 5.01
CA VAL A 291 12.65 -14.22 3.89
C VAL A 291 13.89 -13.37 4.17
N GLY A 292 13.69 -12.11 4.62
CA GLY A 292 14.80 -11.23 4.99
C GLY A 292 15.67 -11.82 6.09
N HIS A 293 15.07 -12.40 7.15
CA HIS A 293 15.79 -13.07 8.23
C HIS A 293 16.56 -14.30 7.73
N ALA A 294 15.92 -15.16 6.93
CA ALA A 294 16.56 -16.35 6.36
C ALA A 294 17.75 -15.97 5.47
N ARG A 295 17.57 -14.98 4.60
CA ARG A 295 18.60 -14.48 3.70
C ARG A 295 19.78 -13.87 4.47
N GLY A 296 19.47 -13.07 5.49
CA GLY A 296 20.48 -12.48 6.37
C GLY A 296 21.30 -13.54 7.11
N ALA A 297 20.65 -14.61 7.57
CA ALA A 297 21.29 -15.73 8.24
C ALA A 297 22.04 -16.69 7.31
N GLY A 298 22.07 -16.43 6.00
CA GLY A 298 22.71 -17.33 5.01
C GLY A 298 21.91 -18.62 4.73
N LYS A 299 20.63 -18.68 5.13
CA LYS A 299 19.74 -19.84 4.97
C LYS A 299 18.88 -19.69 3.71
N ASP A 300 19.51 -19.48 2.57
CA ASP A 300 18.82 -19.26 1.28
C ASP A 300 17.95 -20.48 0.87
N ASP A 301 18.31 -21.67 1.34
CA ASP A 301 17.56 -22.92 1.05
C ASP A 301 16.23 -23.04 1.81
N ASP A 302 16.01 -22.25 2.87
CA ASP A 302 14.73 -22.19 3.58
C ASP A 302 13.71 -21.30 2.82
N ILE A 303 14.17 -20.37 1.95
CA ILE A 303 13.32 -19.38 1.30
C ILE A 303 12.23 -20.00 0.41
N PRO A 304 12.49 -21.05 -0.40
CA PRO A 304 11.42 -21.71 -1.15
C PRO A 304 10.34 -22.30 -0.24
N ALA A 305 10.73 -22.90 0.89
CA ALA A 305 9.78 -23.43 1.85
C ALA A 305 8.94 -22.33 2.51
N ILE A 306 9.56 -21.21 2.91
CA ILE A 306 8.88 -20.03 3.44
C ILE A 306 7.87 -19.51 2.39
N GLY A 307 8.29 -19.33 1.14
CA GLY A 307 7.46 -18.79 0.08
C GLY A 307 6.23 -19.66 -0.20
N TRP A 308 6.41 -20.95 -0.42
CA TRP A 308 5.30 -21.86 -0.73
C TRP A 308 4.35 -22.09 0.45
N GLN A 309 4.87 -22.18 1.68
CA GLN A 309 4.02 -22.31 2.87
C GLN A 309 3.21 -21.02 3.12
N SER A 310 3.81 -19.86 2.89
CA SER A 310 3.12 -18.59 3.02
C SER A 310 2.05 -18.43 1.94
N LEU A 311 2.35 -18.84 0.68
CA LEU A 311 1.36 -18.87 -0.39
C LEU A 311 0.19 -19.78 -0.03
N ALA A 312 0.45 -21.00 0.45
CA ALA A 312 -0.62 -21.91 0.86
C ALA A 312 -1.52 -21.32 1.97
N ALA A 313 -0.93 -20.61 2.94
CA ALA A 313 -1.70 -19.94 3.98
C ALA A 313 -2.56 -18.79 3.42
N CYS A 314 -2.03 -18.02 2.48
CA CYS A 314 -2.76 -16.95 1.80
C CYS A 314 -3.86 -17.50 0.88
N GLU A 315 -3.60 -18.61 0.18
CA GLU A 315 -4.60 -19.27 -0.68
C GLU A 315 -5.81 -19.73 0.12
N ILE A 316 -5.61 -20.28 1.32
CA ILE A 316 -6.73 -20.65 2.20
C ILE A 316 -7.61 -19.43 2.49
N TRP A 317 -6.99 -18.30 2.82
CA TRP A 317 -7.71 -17.05 3.05
C TRP A 317 -8.44 -16.55 1.81
N MET A 318 -7.74 -16.48 0.67
CA MET A 318 -8.29 -15.99 -0.59
C MET A 318 -9.40 -16.89 -1.14
N LEU A 319 -9.30 -18.23 -0.94
CA LEU A 319 -10.38 -19.17 -1.30
C LEU A 319 -11.61 -18.95 -0.42
N LEU A 320 -11.46 -18.71 0.88
CA LEU A 320 -12.59 -18.38 1.75
C LEU A 320 -13.29 -17.09 1.28
N MET A 321 -12.53 -16.07 0.90
CA MET A 321 -13.08 -14.83 0.36
C MET A 321 -13.72 -15.04 -1.02
N ALA A 322 -13.11 -15.85 -1.89
CA ALA A 322 -13.66 -16.19 -3.20
C ALA A 322 -15.01 -16.92 -3.06
N LEU A 323 -15.11 -17.86 -2.13
CA LEU A 323 -16.37 -18.56 -1.82
C LEU A 323 -17.44 -17.60 -1.29
N LEU A 324 -17.06 -16.64 -0.42
CA LEU A 324 -17.97 -15.62 0.09
C LEU A 324 -18.45 -14.69 -1.04
N PHE A 325 -17.55 -14.22 -1.91
CA PHE A 325 -17.87 -13.33 -3.02
C PHE A 325 -18.72 -14.02 -4.10
N ALA A 326 -18.48 -15.32 -4.36
CA ALA A 326 -19.28 -16.09 -5.31
C ALA A 326 -20.63 -16.53 -4.72
N GLY A 327 -20.67 -16.84 -3.41
CA GLY A 327 -21.85 -17.40 -2.76
C GLY A 327 -22.92 -16.35 -2.38
N ALA A 328 -22.52 -15.13 -2.06
CA ALA A 328 -23.44 -14.08 -1.62
C ALA A 328 -23.16 -12.71 -2.29
N PRO A 329 -22.92 -12.63 -3.63
CA PRO A 329 -22.48 -11.40 -4.28
C PRO A 329 -23.52 -10.29 -4.17
N GLY A 330 -24.81 -10.58 -4.37
CA GLY A 330 -25.88 -9.58 -4.28
C GLY A 330 -26.03 -9.02 -2.87
N THR A 331 -25.94 -9.86 -1.85
CA THR A 331 -26.02 -9.43 -0.44
C THR A 331 -24.87 -8.50 -0.09
N LEU A 332 -23.64 -8.83 -0.51
CA LEU A 332 -22.47 -7.99 -0.29
C LEU A 332 -22.59 -6.64 -1.00
N MET A 333 -23.06 -6.64 -2.25
CA MET A 333 -23.27 -5.41 -3.00
C MET A 333 -24.36 -4.53 -2.38
N SER A 334 -25.47 -5.12 -1.91
CA SER A 334 -26.59 -4.36 -1.35
C SER A 334 -26.23 -3.58 -0.08
N ILE A 335 -25.20 -4.01 0.67
CA ILE A 335 -24.71 -3.28 1.86
C ILE A 335 -24.18 -1.89 1.47
N PHE A 336 -23.65 -1.74 0.24
CA PHE A 336 -22.98 -0.51 -0.20
C PHE A 336 -23.72 0.24 -1.32
N ALA A 337 -24.71 -0.38 -1.97
CA ALA A 337 -25.40 0.18 -3.15
C ALA A 337 -26.36 1.35 -2.83
N GLY A 338 -26.63 1.59 -1.53
CA GLY A 338 -27.58 2.65 -1.13
C GLY A 338 -29.04 2.33 -1.49
N SER A 339 -29.92 3.35 -1.43
CA SER A 339 -31.37 3.22 -1.66
C SER A 339 -31.89 4.03 -2.85
N GLY A 340 -31.03 4.40 -3.80
CA GLY A 340 -31.39 5.19 -5.00
C GLY A 340 -32.14 4.38 -6.07
N PRO A 341 -32.69 5.03 -7.08
CA PRO A 341 -33.46 4.38 -8.17
C PRO A 341 -32.62 3.38 -8.98
N GLU A 342 -31.32 3.55 -9.06
CA GLU A 342 -30.40 2.66 -9.79
C GLU A 342 -29.80 1.56 -8.90
N SER A 343 -30.12 1.52 -7.59
CA SER A 343 -29.55 0.59 -6.62
C SER A 343 -29.68 -0.88 -7.06
N ALA A 344 -30.85 -1.29 -7.57
CA ALA A 344 -31.07 -2.65 -8.04
C ALA A 344 -30.12 -3.02 -9.20
N ARG A 345 -29.93 -2.13 -10.16
CA ARG A 345 -29.01 -2.32 -11.30
C ARG A 345 -27.56 -2.37 -10.84
N ILE A 346 -27.17 -1.51 -9.88
CA ILE A 346 -25.83 -1.51 -9.29
C ILE A 346 -25.56 -2.84 -8.58
N VAL A 347 -26.53 -3.38 -7.85
CA VAL A 347 -26.41 -4.68 -7.16
C VAL A 347 -26.26 -5.81 -8.17
N GLU A 348 -27.09 -5.85 -9.22
CA GLU A 348 -27.04 -6.88 -10.26
C GLU A 348 -25.70 -6.85 -11.03
N THR A 349 -25.31 -5.67 -11.50
CA THR A 349 -24.03 -5.45 -12.20
C THR A 349 -22.85 -5.80 -11.31
N GLY A 350 -22.86 -5.35 -10.05
CA GLY A 350 -21.81 -5.63 -9.09
C GLY A 350 -21.73 -7.10 -8.66
N ALA A 351 -22.86 -7.81 -8.65
CA ALA A 351 -22.87 -9.25 -8.39
C ALA A 351 -22.14 -10.03 -9.50
N LEU A 352 -22.27 -9.59 -10.76
CA LEU A 352 -21.48 -10.13 -11.86
C LEU A 352 -19.98 -9.84 -11.67
N ILE A 353 -19.63 -8.60 -11.32
CA ILE A 353 -18.25 -8.19 -11.08
C ILE A 353 -17.62 -8.99 -9.94
N LEU A 354 -18.33 -9.21 -8.83
CA LEU A 354 -17.81 -9.99 -7.70
C LEU A 354 -17.51 -11.45 -8.05
N LYS A 355 -18.14 -12.03 -9.09
CA LYS A 355 -17.75 -13.33 -9.60
C LYS A 355 -16.38 -13.30 -10.29
N PHE A 356 -16.06 -12.23 -11.04
CA PHE A 356 -14.72 -12.02 -11.58
C PHE A 356 -13.70 -11.83 -10.45
N VAL A 357 -14.05 -11.03 -9.45
CA VAL A 357 -13.21 -10.82 -8.25
C VAL A 357 -12.96 -12.14 -7.53
N ALA A 358 -13.97 -12.95 -7.30
CA ALA A 358 -13.84 -14.27 -6.68
C ALA A 358 -12.87 -15.18 -7.45
N PHE A 359 -12.96 -15.17 -8.78
CA PHE A 359 -12.08 -15.98 -9.62
C PHE A 359 -10.63 -15.47 -9.60
N TYR A 360 -10.41 -14.16 -9.71
CA TYR A 360 -9.04 -13.66 -9.71
C TYR A 360 -8.38 -13.67 -8.32
N CYS A 361 -9.12 -13.66 -7.21
CA CYS A 361 -8.57 -13.77 -5.86
C CYS A 361 -7.60 -14.94 -5.69
N ILE A 362 -7.88 -16.08 -6.36
CA ILE A 362 -7.04 -17.27 -6.36
C ILE A 362 -5.64 -16.94 -6.90
N PHE A 363 -5.56 -16.21 -8.00
CA PHE A 363 -4.29 -15.82 -8.61
C PHE A 363 -3.62 -14.64 -7.91
N ASP A 364 -4.43 -13.75 -7.33
CA ASP A 364 -3.95 -12.58 -6.61
C ASP A 364 -3.20 -12.95 -5.32
N ALA A 365 -3.56 -14.08 -4.69
CA ALA A 365 -2.75 -14.67 -3.62
C ALA A 365 -1.28 -14.85 -4.04
N ALA A 366 -1.04 -15.40 -5.23
CA ALA A 366 0.31 -15.59 -5.74
C ALA A 366 1.01 -14.27 -6.06
N ASN A 367 0.29 -13.28 -6.62
CA ASN A 367 0.83 -11.95 -6.86
C ASN A 367 1.30 -11.30 -5.56
N ILE A 368 0.47 -11.29 -4.52
CA ILE A 368 0.81 -10.66 -3.24
C ILE A 368 1.96 -11.41 -2.59
N MET A 369 1.84 -12.73 -2.43
CA MET A 369 2.82 -13.50 -1.65
C MET A 369 4.17 -13.62 -2.35
N ILE A 370 4.19 -14.06 -3.60
CA ILE A 370 5.43 -14.22 -4.37
C ILE A 370 6.07 -12.84 -4.64
N GLY A 371 5.26 -11.82 -4.89
CA GLY A 371 5.74 -10.45 -5.00
C GLY A 371 6.48 -9.96 -3.74
N CYS A 372 5.91 -10.19 -2.55
CA CYS A 372 6.55 -9.86 -1.28
C CYS A 372 7.83 -10.67 -1.03
N VAL A 373 7.81 -11.97 -1.34
CA VAL A 373 8.98 -12.87 -1.20
C VAL A 373 10.12 -12.44 -2.12
N LEU A 374 9.85 -12.21 -3.41
CA LEU A 374 10.86 -11.76 -4.39
C LEU A 374 11.41 -10.36 -4.04
N SER A 375 10.53 -9.46 -3.60
CA SER A 375 10.93 -8.14 -3.12
C SER A 375 11.87 -8.23 -1.93
N ALA A 376 11.53 -9.04 -0.93
CA ALA A 376 12.35 -9.27 0.26
C ALA A 376 13.67 -9.98 -0.07
N ALA A 377 13.70 -10.84 -1.10
CA ALA A 377 14.92 -11.43 -1.62
C ALA A 377 15.81 -10.43 -2.39
N GLY A 378 15.31 -9.23 -2.70
CA GLY A 378 16.04 -8.17 -3.38
C GLY A 378 15.79 -8.06 -4.89
N ASP A 379 14.92 -8.89 -5.47
CA ASP A 379 14.67 -8.94 -6.93
C ASP A 379 13.71 -7.83 -7.40
N THR A 380 13.90 -6.62 -6.86
CA THR A 380 13.01 -5.46 -7.03
C THR A 380 12.99 -4.91 -8.45
N HIS A 381 14.15 -4.89 -9.11
CA HIS A 381 14.25 -4.40 -10.49
C HIS A 381 13.45 -5.26 -11.47
N TRP A 382 13.56 -6.58 -11.30
CA TRP A 382 12.84 -7.51 -12.17
C TRP A 382 11.33 -7.42 -11.90
N LEU A 383 10.91 -7.38 -10.63
CA LEU A 383 9.51 -7.20 -10.25
C LEU A 383 8.92 -5.92 -10.83
N ALA A 384 9.58 -4.78 -10.62
CA ALA A 384 9.08 -3.50 -11.11
C ALA A 384 9.02 -3.47 -12.65
N ARG A 385 10.09 -3.94 -13.32
CA ARG A 385 10.12 -3.97 -14.78
C ARG A 385 9.01 -4.85 -15.37
N THR A 386 8.85 -6.06 -14.88
CA THR A 386 7.83 -6.99 -15.39
C THR A 386 6.43 -6.47 -15.10
N PHE A 387 6.20 -5.89 -13.91
CA PHE A 387 4.93 -5.28 -13.56
C PHE A 387 4.59 -4.10 -14.49
N LEU A 388 5.53 -3.16 -14.70
CA LEU A 388 5.29 -1.99 -15.55
C LEU A 388 5.04 -2.39 -17.01
N ILE A 389 5.76 -3.38 -17.54
CA ILE A 389 5.51 -3.90 -18.89
C ILE A 389 4.11 -4.55 -18.96
N ALA A 390 3.77 -5.41 -17.99
CA ALA A 390 2.46 -6.05 -17.96
C ALA A 390 1.32 -5.01 -17.82
N SER A 391 1.51 -3.98 -16.98
CA SER A 391 0.53 -2.89 -16.83
C SER A 391 0.37 -2.06 -18.09
N ALA A 392 1.47 -1.74 -18.79
CA ALA A 392 1.41 -1.01 -20.05
C ALA A 392 0.68 -1.81 -21.14
N LEU A 393 0.94 -3.12 -21.23
CA LEU A 393 0.22 -4.02 -22.15
C LEU A 393 -1.26 -4.14 -21.76
N PHE A 394 -1.55 -4.29 -20.47
CA PHE A 394 -2.93 -4.33 -19.96
C PHE A 394 -3.70 -3.06 -20.35
N LEU A 395 -3.13 -1.88 -20.10
CA LEU A 395 -3.78 -0.61 -20.44
C LEU A 395 -3.93 -0.40 -21.95
N ALA A 396 -2.95 -0.82 -22.75
CA ALA A 396 -3.05 -0.76 -24.21
C ALA A 396 -4.17 -1.69 -24.74
N LEU A 397 -4.24 -2.92 -24.23
CA LEU A 397 -5.31 -3.86 -24.58
C LEU A 397 -6.67 -3.38 -24.06
N LEU A 398 -6.74 -2.81 -22.88
CA LEU A 398 -7.95 -2.25 -22.31
C LEU A 398 -8.48 -1.11 -23.19
N TRP A 399 -7.61 -0.21 -23.64
CA TRP A 399 -7.98 0.85 -24.57
C TRP A 399 -8.47 0.29 -25.91
N LEU A 400 -7.82 -0.75 -26.44
CA LEU A 400 -8.24 -1.39 -27.68
C LEU A 400 -9.62 -2.06 -27.53
N VAL A 401 -9.87 -2.75 -26.42
CA VAL A 401 -11.16 -3.38 -26.11
C VAL A 401 -12.25 -2.31 -25.98
N ASP A 402 -11.99 -1.22 -25.28
CA ASP A 402 -12.91 -0.07 -25.14
C ASP A 402 -13.33 0.50 -26.52
N GLN A 403 -12.41 0.53 -27.50
CA GLN A 403 -12.71 1.06 -28.85
C GLN A 403 -13.39 0.05 -29.77
N THR A 404 -13.17 -1.25 -29.59
CA THR A 404 -13.61 -2.29 -30.55
C THR A 404 -14.82 -3.08 -30.05
N MET A 405 -14.86 -3.38 -28.78
CA MET A 405 -15.86 -4.23 -28.14
C MET A 405 -16.14 -3.76 -26.70
N PRO A 406 -16.61 -2.49 -26.51
CA PRO A 406 -16.83 -1.96 -25.17
C PRO A 406 -17.85 -2.82 -24.42
N GLY A 407 -17.52 -3.19 -23.18
CA GLY A 407 -18.43 -3.96 -22.35
C GLY A 407 -17.78 -4.38 -21.02
N LEU A 408 -18.59 -4.38 -19.98
CA LEU A 408 -18.14 -4.65 -18.62
C LEU A 408 -17.47 -6.04 -18.49
N THR A 409 -18.04 -7.05 -19.13
CA THR A 409 -17.50 -8.43 -19.10
C THR A 409 -16.14 -8.51 -19.77
N GLN A 410 -15.94 -7.83 -20.91
CA GLN A 410 -14.69 -7.80 -21.65
C GLN A 410 -13.58 -7.12 -20.83
N GLU A 411 -13.88 -5.97 -20.24
CA GLU A 411 -12.92 -5.20 -19.44
C GLU A 411 -12.52 -5.94 -18.17
N TRP A 412 -13.47 -6.53 -17.44
CA TRP A 412 -13.18 -7.34 -16.25
C TRP A 412 -12.50 -8.67 -16.58
N SER A 413 -12.80 -9.28 -17.74
CA SER A 413 -12.06 -10.46 -18.23
C SER A 413 -10.60 -10.13 -18.48
N LEU A 414 -10.31 -8.96 -19.09
CA LEU A 414 -8.95 -8.51 -19.33
C LEU A 414 -8.22 -8.20 -18.02
N ALA A 415 -8.89 -7.57 -17.05
CA ALA A 415 -8.34 -7.33 -15.71
C ALA A 415 -8.00 -8.67 -15.01
N THR A 416 -8.88 -9.66 -15.11
CA THR A 416 -8.65 -11.01 -14.57
C THR A 416 -7.46 -11.68 -15.26
N LEU A 417 -7.35 -11.57 -16.58
CA LEU A 417 -6.22 -12.10 -17.35
C LEU A 417 -4.90 -11.43 -16.96
N PHE A 418 -4.91 -10.12 -16.72
CA PHE A 418 -3.73 -9.38 -16.23
C PHE A 418 -3.24 -9.93 -14.90
N VAL A 419 -4.14 -10.14 -13.92
CA VAL A 419 -3.81 -10.72 -12.60
C VAL A 419 -3.28 -12.15 -12.76
N PHE A 420 -3.88 -12.96 -13.63
CA PHE A 420 -3.46 -14.33 -13.91
C PHE A 420 -2.04 -14.38 -14.52
N ILE A 421 -1.77 -13.58 -15.57
CA ILE A 421 -0.45 -13.54 -16.24
C ILE A 421 0.64 -13.09 -15.28
N THR A 422 0.40 -12.05 -14.48
CA THR A 422 1.38 -11.56 -13.51
C THR A 422 1.68 -12.61 -12.45
N ALA A 423 0.67 -13.34 -11.96
CA ALA A 423 0.83 -14.46 -11.02
C ALA A 423 1.70 -15.58 -11.60
N LEU A 424 1.46 -15.96 -12.85
CA LEU A 424 2.26 -16.98 -13.54
C LEU A 424 3.72 -16.54 -13.73
N VAL A 425 3.94 -15.32 -14.20
CA VAL A 425 5.28 -14.76 -14.47
C VAL A 425 6.10 -14.71 -13.18
N TRP A 426 5.51 -14.25 -12.08
CA TRP A 426 6.20 -14.16 -10.80
C TRP A 426 6.43 -15.52 -10.15
N SER A 427 5.46 -16.43 -10.24
CA SER A 427 5.61 -17.81 -9.77
C SER A 427 6.71 -18.55 -10.54
N PHE A 428 6.80 -18.36 -11.86
CA PHE A 428 7.87 -18.91 -12.68
C PHE A 428 9.24 -18.34 -12.26
N ARG A 429 9.35 -17.02 -12.06
CA ARG A 429 10.58 -16.38 -11.56
C ARG A 429 11.02 -16.95 -10.22
N PHE A 430 10.09 -17.16 -9.31
CA PHE A 430 10.38 -17.73 -8.00
C PHE A 430 10.85 -19.19 -8.11
N ARG A 431 10.16 -20.03 -8.91
CA ARG A 431 10.52 -21.43 -9.16
C ARG A 431 11.88 -21.59 -9.82
N SER A 432 12.22 -20.72 -10.75
CA SER A 432 13.51 -20.77 -11.48
C SER A 432 14.72 -20.55 -10.58
N GLY A 433 14.53 -20.02 -9.37
CA GLY A 433 15.63 -19.71 -8.44
C GLY A 433 16.53 -18.53 -8.90
N ALA A 434 16.17 -17.84 -9.97
CA ALA A 434 16.98 -16.75 -10.53
C ALA A 434 17.16 -15.56 -9.54
N TRP A 435 16.22 -15.37 -8.62
CA TRP A 435 16.29 -14.40 -7.51
C TRP A 435 17.49 -14.64 -6.57
N ARG A 436 18.01 -15.87 -6.49
CA ARG A 436 19.16 -16.22 -5.64
C ARG A 436 20.43 -15.46 -5.98
N LYS A 437 20.58 -15.03 -7.24
CA LYS A 437 21.73 -14.27 -7.73
C LYS A 437 21.75 -12.81 -7.27
N VAL A 438 20.63 -12.28 -6.83
CA VAL A 438 20.52 -10.89 -6.38
C VAL A 438 20.90 -10.80 -4.90
N ARG A 439 21.68 -9.79 -4.49
CA ARG A 439 22.09 -9.56 -3.10
C ARG A 439 21.63 -8.16 -2.66
N VAL A 440 20.92 -8.07 -1.54
CA VAL A 440 20.54 -6.80 -0.91
C VAL A 440 21.75 -6.16 -0.23
N LEU A 441 22.44 -6.91 0.62
CA LEU A 441 23.64 -6.44 1.29
C LEU A 441 24.90 -6.83 0.49
N ARG A 442 25.93 -6.00 0.55
CA ARG A 442 27.27 -6.41 0.10
C ARG A 442 27.83 -7.45 1.07
N GLU A 443 28.58 -8.39 0.55
CA GLU A 443 29.48 -9.18 1.40
C GLU A 443 30.50 -8.24 2.02
N PRO A 444 30.90 -8.44 3.29
CA PRO A 444 32.03 -7.71 3.84
C PRO A 444 33.22 -7.94 2.91
N ASP A 445 33.87 -6.85 2.47
CA ASP A 445 35.12 -6.99 1.72
C ASP A 445 36.04 -7.90 2.53
N ALA A 446 36.52 -8.98 1.92
CA ALA A 446 37.40 -9.98 2.55
C ALA A 446 38.81 -9.42 2.86
N SER A 447 38.94 -8.08 2.87
CA SER A 447 40.14 -7.31 3.17
C SER A 447 39.84 -6.31 4.27
N GLY A 448 40.00 -6.75 5.51
CA GLY A 448 39.97 -5.93 6.73
C GLY A 448 40.80 -6.59 7.79
#